data_972d3252b3d5b99240f096dfe6f16581
#
_entry.id   972d3252b3d5b99240f096dfe6f16581
#
_cell.length_a   1.000
_cell.length_b   1.000
_cell.length_c   1.000
_cell.angle_alpha   90.00
_cell.angle_beta   90.00
_cell.angle_gamma   90.00
#
_symmetry.space_group_name_H-M   'P 1'
#
loop_
_entity.id
_entity.type
_entity.pdbx_description
1 polymer ?
#
loop_
_entity_poly.entity_id
_entity_poly.type
_entity_poly.pdbx_seq_one_letter_code
_entity_poly.pdbx_strand_id
1 'polypeptide(L)'
;MGKYDKNNIHDWVVKKLPKNPVIIEAGVYDGSDTAWFATKFPEGQIYGFEPLDEPFNMAYNRLNHFPNVTLSKYALGPKTGNGIMHECDWKSGSSSLRKPTGTLTFHPSIKWIGETQVNVINLDEFCFVNNINQVDIMWLDMQGSENEVIQSSPNIVSKTKFIYSEVSLIEMYEGVPLLEEYKTNMKKIGFEVVWEDLPWKDMGDVLFENINL
;
A
#
# COMPACT_ATOMS: atom_id res chain seq x y z
N MET A 1 -18.69 8.92 -17.59
CA MET A 1 -17.80 8.09 -16.81
C MET A 1 -18.34 8.03 -15.40
N GLY A 2 -18.72 6.86 -14.92
CA GLY A 2 -19.33 6.70 -13.61
C GLY A 2 -18.32 6.99 -12.53
N LYS A 3 -18.76 7.65 -11.44
CA LYS A 3 -17.97 7.77 -10.23
C LYS A 3 -17.68 6.35 -9.71
N TYR A 4 -16.43 5.95 -9.75
CA TYR A 4 -15.97 4.76 -9.09
C TYR A 4 -15.84 5.11 -7.61
N ASP A 5 -16.54 4.40 -6.78
CA ASP A 5 -16.49 4.49 -5.34
C ASP A 5 -15.60 3.33 -4.84
N LYS A 6 -14.97 3.46 -3.68
CA LYS A 6 -14.15 2.41 -3.05
C LYS A 6 -14.90 1.08 -2.94
N ASN A 7 -16.22 1.10 -2.77
CA ASN A 7 -17.08 -0.08 -2.78
C ASN A 7 -17.05 -0.82 -4.13
N ASN A 8 -16.83 -0.12 -5.24
CA ASN A 8 -16.76 -0.73 -6.55
C ASN A 8 -15.44 -1.51 -6.77
N ILE A 9 -14.31 -1.02 -6.24
CA ILE A 9 -13.04 -1.75 -6.29
C ILE A 9 -13.07 -2.99 -5.38
N HIS A 10 -13.66 -2.89 -4.20
CA HIS A 10 -13.86 -4.04 -3.31
C HIS A 10 -14.69 -5.13 -3.97
N ASP A 11 -15.81 -4.79 -4.62
CA ASP A 11 -16.64 -5.74 -5.38
C ASP A 11 -15.87 -6.38 -6.54
N TRP A 12 -15.02 -5.61 -7.22
CA TRP A 12 -14.17 -6.09 -8.29
C TRP A 12 -13.16 -7.11 -7.77
N VAL A 13 -12.47 -6.77 -6.68
CA VAL A 13 -11.48 -7.63 -6.02
C VAL A 13 -12.09 -8.97 -5.62
N VAL A 14 -13.26 -8.97 -4.97
CA VAL A 14 -13.96 -10.21 -4.56
C VAL A 14 -14.26 -11.13 -5.75
N LYS A 15 -14.58 -10.55 -6.91
CA LYS A 15 -14.90 -11.33 -8.12
C LYS A 15 -13.67 -11.90 -8.82
N LYS A 16 -12.49 -11.31 -8.60
CA LYS A 16 -11.27 -11.63 -9.35
C LYS A 16 -10.28 -12.49 -8.56
N LEU A 17 -10.27 -12.38 -7.24
CA LEU A 17 -9.38 -13.15 -6.41
C LEU A 17 -9.89 -14.58 -6.16
N PRO A 18 -8.98 -15.55 -5.95
CA PRO A 18 -9.36 -16.90 -5.52
C PRO A 18 -9.98 -16.88 -4.11
N LYS A 19 -10.53 -18.01 -3.65
CA LYS A 19 -11.11 -18.11 -2.29
C LYS A 19 -10.07 -18.02 -1.17
N ASN A 20 -8.83 -18.36 -1.47
CA ASN A 20 -7.69 -18.39 -0.55
C ASN A 20 -6.54 -17.51 -1.04
N PRO A 21 -6.75 -16.20 -1.26
CA PRO A 21 -5.74 -15.33 -1.81
C PRO A 21 -4.60 -15.08 -0.82
N VAL A 22 -3.43 -14.80 -1.35
CA VAL A 22 -2.32 -14.15 -0.62
C VAL A 22 -2.39 -12.66 -0.89
N ILE A 23 -2.57 -11.90 0.19
CA ILE A 23 -2.74 -10.43 0.14
C ILE A 23 -1.63 -9.77 0.93
N ILE A 24 -1.01 -8.76 0.35
CA ILE A 24 -0.07 -7.87 1.03
C ILE A 24 -0.70 -6.48 1.09
N GLU A 25 -0.82 -5.93 2.29
CA GLU A 25 -1.32 -4.58 2.52
C GLU A 25 -0.25 -3.74 3.22
N ALA A 26 0.09 -2.60 2.65
CA ALA A 26 1.04 -1.66 3.24
C ALA A 26 0.41 -0.28 3.40
N GLY A 27 0.58 0.30 4.59
CA GLY A 27 -0.22 1.42 5.06
C GLY A 27 -1.53 0.94 5.68
N VAL A 28 -1.44 -0.06 6.56
CA VAL A 28 -2.62 -0.67 7.23
C VAL A 28 -3.41 0.34 8.06
N TYR A 29 -2.74 1.33 8.61
CA TYR A 29 -3.31 2.39 9.43
C TYR A 29 -4.15 1.84 10.60
N ASP A 30 -5.48 1.98 10.56
CA ASP A 30 -6.38 1.47 11.62
C ASP A 30 -6.84 0.02 11.41
N GLY A 31 -6.43 -0.65 10.34
CA GLY A 31 -6.74 -2.03 10.00
C GLY A 31 -8.13 -2.24 9.38
N SER A 32 -8.78 -1.21 8.89
CA SER A 32 -10.14 -1.33 8.33
C SER A 32 -10.19 -2.16 7.06
N ASP A 33 -9.29 -1.90 6.11
CA ASP A 33 -9.23 -2.64 4.85
C ASP A 33 -8.71 -4.06 5.09
N THR A 34 -7.70 -4.25 5.96
CA THR A 34 -7.24 -5.59 6.39
C THR A 34 -8.38 -6.43 6.98
N ALA A 35 -9.20 -5.86 7.88
CA ALA A 35 -10.33 -6.55 8.48
C ALA A 35 -11.40 -6.91 7.45
N TRP A 36 -11.61 -6.03 6.46
CA TRP A 36 -12.49 -6.31 5.35
C TRP A 36 -11.98 -7.50 4.52
N PHE A 37 -10.69 -7.50 4.13
CA PHE A 37 -10.07 -8.63 3.42
C PHE A 37 -10.16 -9.93 4.22
N ALA A 38 -9.82 -9.90 5.51
CA ALA A 38 -9.85 -11.07 6.38
C ALA A 38 -11.26 -11.68 6.50
N THR A 39 -12.28 -10.83 6.52
CA THR A 39 -13.69 -11.24 6.57
C THR A 39 -14.16 -11.83 5.24
N LYS A 40 -13.75 -11.25 4.11
CA LYS A 40 -14.16 -11.69 2.77
C LYS A 40 -13.44 -12.94 2.31
N PHE A 41 -12.22 -13.13 2.75
CA PHE A 41 -11.35 -14.26 2.38
C PHE A 41 -10.87 -15.01 3.62
N PRO A 42 -11.76 -15.71 4.33
CA PRO A 42 -11.39 -16.39 5.57
C PRO A 42 -10.38 -17.56 5.37
N GLU A 43 -10.24 -18.05 4.16
CA GLU A 43 -9.23 -19.05 3.77
C GLU A 43 -7.96 -18.42 3.17
N GLY A 44 -7.95 -17.10 2.95
CA GLY A 44 -6.81 -16.35 2.45
C GLY A 44 -5.76 -16.09 3.53
N GLN A 45 -4.61 -15.56 3.13
CA GLN A 45 -3.55 -15.13 4.03
C GLN A 45 -3.25 -13.65 3.78
N ILE A 46 -3.36 -12.82 4.81
CA ILE A 46 -3.15 -11.38 4.72
C ILE A 46 -1.92 -10.98 5.53
N TYR A 47 -1.00 -10.26 4.90
CA TYR A 47 0.21 -9.70 5.51
C TYR A 47 0.09 -8.18 5.50
N GLY A 48 -0.13 -7.59 6.68
CA GLY A 48 -0.28 -6.15 6.86
C GLY A 48 0.98 -5.50 7.40
N PHE A 49 1.29 -4.28 6.94
CA PHE A 49 2.43 -3.49 7.37
C PHE A 49 1.99 -2.11 7.85
N GLU A 50 2.34 -1.78 9.10
CA GLU A 50 2.12 -0.47 9.72
C GLU A 50 3.29 -0.13 10.66
N PRO A 51 4.11 0.86 10.34
CA PRO A 51 5.32 1.14 11.12
C PRO A 51 5.10 1.94 12.40
N LEU A 52 4.08 2.78 12.47
CA LEU A 52 3.88 3.73 13.57
C LEU A 52 3.16 3.11 14.75
N ASP A 53 3.52 3.51 15.98
CA ASP A 53 3.02 2.92 17.21
C ASP A 53 1.49 3.02 17.35
N GLU A 54 0.95 4.19 17.18
CA GLU A 54 -0.47 4.43 17.44
C GLU A 54 -1.37 3.76 16.39
N PRO A 55 -1.17 3.93 15.06
CA PRO A 55 -1.89 3.18 14.05
C PRO A 55 -1.73 1.67 14.18
N PHE A 56 -0.49 1.18 14.44
CA PHE A 56 -0.24 -0.24 14.65
C PHE A 56 -1.08 -0.81 15.81
N ASN A 57 -1.14 -0.11 16.94
CA ASN A 57 -1.92 -0.57 18.09
C ASN A 57 -3.43 -0.56 17.80
N MET A 58 -3.91 0.42 17.02
CA MET A 58 -5.30 0.45 16.55
C MET A 58 -5.60 -0.74 15.64
N ALA A 59 -4.74 -0.97 14.66
CA ALA A 59 -4.84 -2.11 13.75
C ALA A 59 -4.76 -3.44 14.51
N TYR A 60 -3.80 -3.60 15.44
CA TYR A 60 -3.66 -4.80 16.25
C TYR A 60 -4.93 -5.10 17.06
N ASN A 61 -5.52 -4.11 17.71
CA ASN A 61 -6.75 -4.28 18.47
C ASN A 61 -7.93 -4.72 17.59
N ARG A 62 -7.97 -4.26 16.34
CA ARG A 62 -9.00 -4.64 15.36
C ARG A 62 -8.75 -6.05 14.79
N LEU A 63 -7.49 -6.43 14.58
CA LEU A 63 -7.12 -7.57 13.75
C LEU A 63 -6.71 -8.83 14.53
N ASN A 64 -6.39 -8.73 15.82
CA ASN A 64 -5.80 -9.82 16.62
C ASN A 64 -6.68 -11.08 16.73
N HIS A 65 -7.94 -10.99 16.39
CA HIS A 65 -8.88 -12.11 16.40
C HIS A 65 -9.01 -12.81 15.02
N PHE A 66 -8.40 -12.28 13.96
CA PHE A 66 -8.38 -12.91 12.65
C PHE A 66 -7.17 -13.84 12.52
N PRO A 67 -7.37 -15.18 12.46
CA PRO A 67 -6.26 -16.13 12.42
C PRO A 67 -5.48 -16.12 11.10
N ASN A 68 -6.05 -15.52 10.06
CA ASN A 68 -5.50 -15.41 8.71
C ASN A 68 -4.79 -14.07 8.46
N VAL A 69 -4.58 -13.25 9.50
CA VAL A 69 -3.87 -11.97 9.41
C VAL A 69 -2.54 -12.04 10.16
N THR A 70 -1.48 -11.61 9.51
CA THR A 70 -0.17 -11.35 10.11
C THR A 70 0.12 -9.87 10.00
N LEU A 71 0.06 -9.14 11.13
CA LEU A 71 0.37 -7.72 11.19
C LEU A 71 1.83 -7.53 11.60
N SER A 72 2.59 -6.76 10.83
CA SER A 72 4.02 -6.51 10.98
C SER A 72 4.30 -5.03 11.21
N LYS A 73 5.10 -4.73 12.24
CA LYS A 73 5.47 -3.35 12.59
C LYS A 73 6.70 -2.90 11.81
N TYR A 74 6.54 -2.80 10.50
CA TYR A 74 7.56 -2.35 9.55
C TYR A 74 6.95 -1.37 8.56
N ALA A 75 7.77 -0.41 8.10
CA ALA A 75 7.53 0.24 6.81
C ALA A 75 8.08 -0.65 5.69
N LEU A 76 7.43 -0.70 4.55
CA LEU A 76 8.07 -1.23 3.35
C LEU A 76 8.98 -0.18 2.73
N GLY A 77 10.15 -0.58 2.28
CA GLY A 77 11.11 0.32 1.66
C GLY A 77 12.12 -0.40 0.77
N PRO A 78 13.02 0.34 0.12
CA PRO A 78 13.94 -0.22 -0.87
C PRO A 78 15.00 -1.14 -0.27
N LYS A 79 15.26 -1.01 1.04
CA LYS A 79 16.30 -1.74 1.77
C LYS A 79 15.86 -2.00 3.20
N THR A 80 16.14 -3.20 3.69
CA THR A 80 15.94 -3.55 5.10
C THR A 80 16.91 -2.78 6.00
N GLY A 81 16.39 -2.23 7.10
CA GLY A 81 17.16 -1.44 8.06
C GLY A 81 16.27 -0.47 8.85
N ASN A 82 16.78 0.73 9.08
CA ASN A 82 16.04 1.80 9.73
C ASN A 82 15.71 2.90 8.71
N GLY A 83 14.55 3.50 8.85
CA GLY A 83 14.09 4.66 8.09
C GLY A 83 13.61 5.78 9.01
N ILE A 84 13.45 6.96 8.43
CA ILE A 84 12.82 8.09 9.10
C ILE A 84 11.44 8.28 8.50
N MET A 85 10.41 8.19 9.34
CA MET A 85 9.04 8.50 9.00
C MET A 85 8.77 9.97 9.34
N HIS A 86 8.36 10.75 8.36
CA HIS A 86 7.78 12.06 8.59
C HIS A 86 6.36 11.87 9.10
N GLU A 87 6.15 12.18 10.37
CA GLU A 87 4.93 11.81 11.08
C GLU A 87 3.96 12.98 11.14
N CYS A 88 2.72 12.72 10.76
CA CYS A 88 1.60 13.62 11.05
C CYS A 88 0.76 13.10 12.21
N ASP A 89 -0.18 13.92 12.68
CA ASP A 89 -1.14 13.41 13.66
C ASP A 89 -1.88 12.17 13.09
N TRP A 90 -2.06 11.16 13.93
CA TRP A 90 -2.60 9.87 13.52
C TRP A 90 -3.95 9.96 12.78
N LYS A 91 -4.74 11.01 13.02
CA LYS A 91 -6.06 11.20 12.36
C LYS A 91 -5.95 11.54 10.89
N SER A 92 -4.78 11.99 10.45
CA SER A 92 -4.57 12.43 9.07
C SER A 92 -4.20 11.30 8.12
N GLY A 93 -3.61 10.18 8.62
CA GLY A 93 -3.21 9.02 7.81
C GLY A 93 -2.16 9.33 6.73
N SER A 94 -1.44 10.47 6.84
CA SER A 94 -0.57 10.98 5.77
C SER A 94 0.93 10.90 6.12
N SER A 95 1.30 10.10 7.12
CA SER A 95 2.71 9.89 7.47
C SER A 95 3.44 9.12 6.38
N SER A 96 4.68 9.49 6.07
CA SER A 96 5.44 8.93 4.95
C SER A 96 6.92 8.78 5.27
N LEU A 97 7.59 7.81 4.63
CA LEU A 97 9.06 7.76 4.56
C LEU A 97 9.61 8.89 3.68
N ARG A 98 8.78 9.51 2.86
CA ARG A 98 9.14 10.64 2.01
C ARG A 98 8.77 11.95 2.69
N LYS A 99 9.61 12.96 2.44
CA LYS A 99 9.37 14.29 2.98
C LYS A 99 8.12 14.92 2.36
N PRO A 100 7.19 15.45 3.18
CA PRO A 100 6.02 16.15 2.65
C PRO A 100 6.41 17.45 1.93
N THR A 101 5.83 17.69 0.77
CA THR A 101 6.03 18.89 -0.06
C THR A 101 4.71 19.54 -0.42
N GLY A 102 4.05 19.08 -1.47
CA GLY A 102 2.72 19.57 -1.88
C GLY A 102 1.67 19.38 -0.79
N THR A 103 1.76 18.34 0.01
CA THR A 103 0.87 18.09 1.15
C THR A 103 0.76 19.30 2.08
N LEU A 104 1.88 20.00 2.32
CA LEU A 104 1.90 21.20 3.17
C LEU A 104 1.06 22.35 2.58
N THR A 105 0.92 22.39 1.27
CA THR A 105 0.22 23.46 0.54
C THR A 105 -1.25 23.09 0.27
N PHE A 106 -1.50 21.86 -0.18
CA PHE A 106 -2.82 21.42 -0.61
C PHE A 106 -3.68 20.90 0.54
N HIS A 107 -3.04 20.37 1.60
CA HIS A 107 -3.70 19.86 2.80
C HIS A 107 -3.19 20.53 4.08
N PRO A 108 -3.38 21.86 4.24
CA PRO A 108 -2.85 22.61 5.39
C PRO A 108 -3.48 22.22 6.74
N SER A 109 -4.55 21.41 6.72
CA SER A 109 -5.16 20.86 7.93
C SER A 109 -4.38 19.69 8.53
N ILE A 110 -3.50 19.05 7.76
CA ILE A 110 -2.63 17.98 8.25
C ILE A 110 -1.60 18.57 9.20
N LYS A 111 -1.57 18.05 10.42
CA LYS A 111 -0.62 18.50 11.45
C LYS A 111 0.59 17.56 11.44
N TRP A 112 1.70 18.07 10.93
CA TRP A 112 2.99 17.38 11.01
C TRP A 112 3.57 17.55 12.42
N ILE A 113 3.90 16.42 13.07
CA ILE A 113 4.33 16.42 14.48
C ILE A 113 5.82 16.11 14.64
N GLY A 114 6.51 15.68 13.59
CA GLY A 114 7.95 15.47 13.63
C GLY A 114 8.44 14.31 12.75
N GLU A 115 9.52 13.71 13.19
CA GLU A 115 10.19 12.60 12.56
C GLU A 115 10.36 11.48 13.58
N THR A 116 10.01 10.25 13.16
CA THR A 116 10.12 9.04 14.00
C THR A 116 10.96 8.00 13.29
N GLN A 117 11.91 7.41 14.01
CA GLN A 117 12.67 6.28 13.47
C GLN A 117 11.79 5.03 13.46
N VAL A 118 11.73 4.37 12.31
CA VAL A 118 10.96 3.14 12.10
C VAL A 118 11.83 2.02 11.53
N ASN A 119 11.45 0.78 11.78
CA ASN A 119 12.03 -0.37 11.10
C ASN A 119 11.50 -0.43 9.66
N VAL A 120 12.39 -0.64 8.72
CA VAL A 120 12.09 -0.81 7.29
C VAL A 120 12.42 -2.23 6.88
N ILE A 121 11.59 -2.84 6.05
CA ILE A 121 11.87 -4.13 5.43
C ILE A 121 11.69 -4.07 3.92
N ASN A 122 12.62 -4.69 3.18
CA ASN A 122 12.44 -4.90 1.75
C ASN A 122 11.43 -6.03 1.53
N LEU A 123 10.51 -5.86 0.59
CA LEU A 123 9.42 -6.79 0.38
C LEU A 123 9.89 -8.16 -0.14
N ASP A 124 10.91 -8.20 -1.00
CA ASP A 124 11.50 -9.47 -1.46
C ASP A 124 12.10 -10.26 -0.28
N GLU A 125 12.80 -9.57 0.64
CA GLU A 125 13.38 -10.21 1.84
C GLU A 125 12.28 -10.72 2.78
N PHE A 126 11.24 -9.92 3.01
CA PHE A 126 10.08 -10.34 3.82
C PHE A 126 9.42 -11.60 3.22
N CYS A 127 9.15 -11.59 1.93
CA CYS A 127 8.51 -12.71 1.26
C CYS A 127 9.41 -13.96 1.28
N PHE A 128 10.71 -13.81 1.09
CA PHE A 128 11.66 -14.92 1.16
C PHE A 128 11.67 -15.59 2.54
N VAL A 129 11.79 -14.80 3.61
CA VAL A 129 11.83 -15.31 5.00
C VAL A 129 10.51 -15.99 5.40
N ASN A 130 9.38 -15.50 4.89
CA ASN A 130 8.05 -16.03 5.21
C ASN A 130 7.55 -17.08 4.20
N ASN A 131 8.40 -17.52 3.25
CA ASN A 131 8.07 -18.51 2.21
C ASN A 131 6.87 -18.09 1.34
N ILE A 132 6.69 -16.79 1.10
CA ILE A 132 5.67 -16.24 0.23
C ILE A 132 6.21 -16.27 -1.20
N ASN A 133 5.66 -17.14 -2.05
CA ASN A 133 6.17 -17.38 -3.39
C ASN A 133 5.37 -16.69 -4.49
N GLN A 134 4.16 -16.24 -4.18
CA GLN A 134 3.27 -15.49 -5.07
C GLN A 134 2.32 -14.63 -4.25
N VAL A 135 1.77 -13.59 -4.87
CA VAL A 135 0.80 -12.67 -4.27
C VAL A 135 -0.35 -12.47 -5.25
N ASP A 136 -1.58 -12.61 -4.78
CA ASP A 136 -2.76 -12.37 -5.61
C ASP A 136 -3.06 -10.89 -5.75
N ILE A 137 -2.90 -10.11 -4.67
CA ILE A 137 -2.99 -8.66 -4.71
C ILE A 137 -2.07 -8.00 -3.68
N MET A 138 -1.39 -6.93 -4.11
CA MET A 138 -0.80 -5.94 -3.22
C MET A 138 -1.74 -4.74 -3.13
N TRP A 139 -2.01 -4.27 -1.91
CA TRP A 139 -2.81 -3.09 -1.60
C TRP A 139 -1.90 -2.06 -0.94
N LEU A 140 -1.48 -1.06 -1.71
CA LEU A 140 -0.41 -0.15 -1.33
C LEU A 140 -0.93 1.29 -1.18
N ASP A 141 -0.88 1.78 0.05
CA ASP A 141 -1.19 3.15 0.42
C ASP A 141 -0.12 3.62 1.43
N MET A 142 1.05 3.97 0.90
CA MET A 142 2.25 4.29 1.70
C MET A 142 2.66 5.75 1.54
N GLN A 143 1.74 6.56 1.04
CA GLN A 143 1.92 8.00 0.93
C GLN A 143 3.17 8.38 0.12
N GLY A 144 3.29 7.79 -1.10
CA GLY A 144 4.30 8.10 -2.10
C GLY A 144 5.49 7.14 -2.18
N SER A 145 5.56 6.10 -1.33
CA SER A 145 6.67 5.11 -1.36
C SER A 145 6.40 3.90 -2.25
N GLU A 146 5.23 3.78 -2.87
CA GLU A 146 4.74 2.62 -3.60
C GLU A 146 5.66 2.23 -4.76
N ASN A 147 5.99 3.19 -5.63
CA ASN A 147 6.84 2.93 -6.79
C ASN A 147 8.24 2.43 -6.38
N GLU A 148 8.82 3.00 -5.33
CA GLU A 148 10.15 2.61 -4.84
C GLU A 148 10.15 1.18 -4.30
N VAL A 149 9.13 0.79 -3.54
CA VAL A 149 8.96 -0.58 -3.02
C VAL A 149 8.79 -1.56 -4.17
N ILE A 150 7.95 -1.25 -5.16
CA ILE A 150 7.74 -2.09 -6.34
C ILE A 150 9.05 -2.29 -7.13
N GLN A 151 9.78 -1.20 -7.40
CA GLN A 151 11.02 -1.27 -8.18
C GLN A 151 12.15 -2.00 -7.43
N SER A 152 12.16 -1.97 -6.11
CA SER A 152 13.19 -2.62 -5.28
C SER A 152 12.88 -4.07 -4.91
N SER A 153 11.71 -4.59 -5.29
CA SER A 153 11.26 -5.94 -4.94
C SER A 153 10.84 -6.77 -6.17
N PRO A 154 11.71 -6.87 -7.21
CA PRO A 154 11.33 -7.45 -8.51
C PRO A 154 10.96 -8.93 -8.44
N ASN A 155 11.48 -9.69 -7.45
CA ASN A 155 11.23 -11.13 -7.36
C ASN A 155 9.76 -11.42 -7.02
N ILE A 156 9.21 -10.74 -6.00
CA ILE A 156 7.81 -10.97 -5.62
C ILE A 156 6.85 -10.19 -6.51
N VAL A 157 7.23 -8.98 -6.96
CA VAL A 157 6.43 -8.18 -7.87
C VAL A 157 6.16 -8.92 -9.19
N SER A 158 7.17 -9.59 -9.76
CA SER A 158 6.97 -10.41 -10.98
C SER A 158 6.00 -11.58 -10.80
N LYS A 159 5.72 -11.99 -9.57
CA LYS A 159 4.80 -13.07 -9.17
C LYS A 159 3.53 -12.54 -8.50
N THR A 160 3.28 -11.25 -8.61
CA THR A 160 2.08 -10.59 -8.11
C THR A 160 1.10 -10.38 -9.25
N LYS A 161 -0.16 -10.79 -9.03
CA LYS A 161 -1.18 -10.71 -10.08
C LYS A 161 -1.77 -9.31 -10.20
N PHE A 162 -2.12 -8.69 -9.07
CA PHE A 162 -2.71 -7.35 -9.04
C PHE A 162 -1.96 -6.44 -8.08
N ILE A 163 -1.86 -5.16 -8.42
CA ILE A 163 -1.33 -4.12 -7.53
C ILE A 163 -2.33 -2.96 -7.54
N TYR A 164 -2.99 -2.74 -6.40
CA TYR A 164 -3.71 -1.51 -6.11
C TYR A 164 -2.74 -0.53 -5.45
N SER A 165 -2.74 0.69 -5.91
CA SER A 165 -1.79 1.71 -5.45
C SER A 165 -2.42 3.08 -5.44
N GLU A 166 -2.20 3.83 -4.35
CA GLU A 166 -2.35 5.28 -4.37
C GLU A 166 -1.33 5.90 -5.33
N VAL A 167 -1.73 6.94 -6.06
CA VAL A 167 -0.90 7.63 -7.05
C VAL A 167 -1.02 9.14 -6.92
N SER A 168 0.09 9.84 -7.15
CA SER A 168 0.13 11.30 -7.10
C SER A 168 -0.12 11.91 -8.47
N LEU A 169 -1.03 12.90 -8.54
CA LEU A 169 -1.27 13.72 -9.74
C LEU A 169 -0.39 14.97 -9.75
N ILE A 170 0.05 15.39 -8.56
CA ILE A 170 1.03 16.44 -8.32
C ILE A 170 2.03 15.95 -7.25
N GLU A 171 3.17 16.60 -7.13
CA GLU A 171 4.20 16.20 -6.15
C GLU A 171 3.76 16.51 -4.72
N MET A 172 3.10 15.53 -4.08
CA MET A 172 2.65 15.61 -2.70
C MET A 172 3.78 15.32 -1.70
N TYR A 173 4.69 14.44 -2.08
CA TYR A 173 5.88 14.04 -1.34
C TYR A 173 7.10 14.14 -2.25
N GLU A 174 8.27 14.44 -1.66
CA GLU A 174 9.52 14.69 -2.39
C GLU A 174 9.90 13.51 -3.31
N GLY A 175 10.05 13.80 -4.61
CA GLY A 175 10.51 12.85 -5.63
C GLY A 175 9.53 11.72 -5.92
N VAL A 176 8.25 11.86 -5.58
CA VAL A 176 7.22 10.89 -5.96
C VAL A 176 6.99 10.94 -7.48
N PRO A 177 6.95 9.81 -8.19
CA PRO A 177 6.58 9.81 -9.60
C PRO A 177 5.12 10.21 -9.76
N LEU A 178 4.82 11.07 -10.71
CA LEU A 178 3.44 11.41 -11.05
C LEU A 178 2.78 10.27 -11.84
N LEU A 179 1.45 10.28 -11.89
CA LEU A 179 0.61 9.22 -12.47
C LEU A 179 1.14 8.65 -13.79
N GLU A 180 1.47 9.48 -14.77
CA GLU A 180 1.88 9.01 -16.10
C GLU A 180 3.29 8.38 -16.07
N GLU A 181 4.18 8.88 -15.24
CA GLU A 181 5.48 8.28 -14.98
C GLU A 181 5.31 6.94 -14.24
N TYR A 182 4.45 6.90 -13.23
CA TYR A 182 4.16 5.70 -12.48
C TYR A 182 3.57 4.60 -13.40
N LYS A 183 2.56 4.93 -14.23
CA LYS A 183 2.01 4.01 -15.24
C LYS A 183 3.10 3.51 -16.21
N THR A 184 4.00 4.40 -16.63
CA THR A 184 5.12 4.04 -17.51
C THR A 184 6.07 3.04 -16.82
N ASN A 185 6.38 3.25 -15.55
CA ASN A 185 7.23 2.36 -14.76
C ASN A 185 6.56 0.98 -14.57
N MET A 186 5.27 0.96 -14.27
CA MET A 186 4.50 -0.28 -14.15
C MET A 186 4.45 -1.07 -15.45
N LYS A 187 4.24 -0.39 -16.57
CA LYS A 187 4.22 -1.02 -17.90
C LYS A 187 5.56 -1.68 -18.26
N LYS A 188 6.69 -1.06 -17.90
CA LYS A 188 8.04 -1.64 -18.15
C LYS A 188 8.23 -2.99 -17.45
N ILE A 189 7.54 -3.24 -16.35
CA ILE A 189 7.62 -4.48 -15.56
C ILE A 189 6.44 -5.43 -15.80
N GLY A 190 5.63 -5.16 -16.83
CA GLY A 190 4.56 -6.04 -17.30
C GLY A 190 3.20 -5.84 -16.63
N PHE A 191 2.94 -4.67 -16.07
CA PHE A 191 1.64 -4.34 -15.50
C PHE A 191 0.88 -3.34 -16.37
N GLU A 192 -0.42 -3.58 -16.57
CA GLU A 192 -1.33 -2.67 -17.26
C GLU A 192 -2.45 -2.20 -16.33
N VAL A 193 -2.92 -0.98 -16.56
CA VAL A 193 -4.04 -0.40 -15.80
C VAL A 193 -5.34 -1.11 -16.18
N VAL A 194 -6.05 -1.63 -15.18
CA VAL A 194 -7.38 -2.26 -15.35
C VAL A 194 -8.50 -1.51 -14.66
N TRP A 195 -8.17 -0.59 -13.75
CA TRP A 195 -9.11 0.29 -13.09
C TRP A 195 -8.38 1.54 -12.57
N GLU A 196 -9.04 2.68 -12.58
CA GLU A 196 -8.54 3.91 -11.95
C GLU A 196 -9.70 4.75 -11.41
N ASP A 197 -9.47 5.39 -10.27
CA ASP A 197 -10.33 6.40 -9.67
C ASP A 197 -9.49 7.63 -9.29
N LEU A 198 -9.75 8.73 -9.94
CA LEU A 198 -9.02 9.99 -9.76
C LEU A 198 -9.99 11.10 -9.30
N PRO A 199 -10.59 10.94 -8.12
CA PRO A 199 -11.66 11.86 -7.66
C PRO A 199 -11.13 13.21 -7.22
N TRP A 200 -9.84 13.29 -6.89
CA TRP A 200 -9.18 14.51 -6.43
C TRP A 200 -8.25 15.09 -7.50
N LYS A 201 -7.78 16.30 -7.27
CA LYS A 201 -6.87 17.00 -8.21
C LYS A 201 -5.40 16.69 -7.96
N ASP A 202 -5.08 16.10 -6.84
CA ASP A 202 -3.74 15.90 -6.28
C ASP A 202 -3.33 14.44 -6.19
N MET A 203 -4.27 13.53 -6.00
CA MET A 203 -4.04 12.08 -5.88
C MET A 203 -5.23 11.26 -6.33
N GLY A 204 -5.06 9.96 -6.41
CA GLY A 204 -6.10 8.99 -6.73
C GLY A 204 -5.58 7.58 -6.62
N ASP A 205 -6.36 6.63 -7.09
CA ASP A 205 -6.08 5.20 -6.96
C ASP A 205 -6.04 4.52 -8.33
N VAL A 206 -5.14 3.57 -8.50
CA VAL A 206 -5.01 2.78 -9.72
C VAL A 206 -4.83 1.30 -9.38
N LEU A 207 -5.57 0.45 -10.09
CA LEU A 207 -5.34 -0.99 -10.06
C LEU A 207 -4.63 -1.43 -11.34
N PHE A 208 -3.54 -2.14 -11.15
CA PHE A 208 -2.76 -2.75 -12.22
C PHE A 208 -2.92 -4.27 -12.23
N GLU A 209 -2.92 -4.87 -13.40
CA GLU A 209 -2.87 -6.32 -13.61
C GLU A 209 -1.57 -6.71 -14.29
N ASN A 210 -0.92 -7.76 -13.79
CA ASN A 210 0.25 -8.35 -14.41
C ASN A 210 -0.16 -9.18 -15.62
N ILE A 211 0.22 -8.73 -16.81
CA ILE A 211 -0.16 -9.37 -18.08
C ILE A 211 0.69 -10.62 -18.41
N ASN A 212 1.68 -10.94 -17.58
CA ASN A 212 2.55 -12.11 -17.75
C ASN A 212 2.12 -13.32 -16.91
N LEU A 213 1.01 -13.21 -16.10
CA LEU A 213 0.51 -14.27 -15.21
C LEU A 213 -0.83 -14.84 -15.63
#